data_c4c8e81f12511987b0c3122559a0601f
#
_entry.id   c4c8e81f12511987b0c3122559a0601f
#
_cell.length_a   1.000
_cell.length_b   1.000
_cell.length_c   1.000
_cell.angle_alpha   90.00
_cell.angle_beta   90.00
_cell.angle_gamma   90.00
#
_symmetry.space_group_name_H-M   'P 1'
#
loop_
_entity.id
_entity.type
_entity.pdbx_description
1 polymer ?
#
loop_
_entity_poly.entity_id
_entity_poly.type
_entity_poly.pdbx_seq_one_letter_code
_entity_poly.pdbx_strand_id
1 'polypeptide(L)'
;MTNPWNGVLTATATPFKSDLSIDYDKYAEHVAWLAENGTHGVIPNGSLGEYQVLTADERAKMVEVAVAAAPKGFNVVPGVAAYGAAESRKWAEHAQKVGAGAVMLLPPNAYRASDDEVLAHYKEVAKVGIPIIAYNNPFDTKVDLTPKLVARIANEVPNVVAIKEFSGDVRRIWQIKKLAPRIEVIVGADDVFLELSTAGISGWIAGFPNALPKESMELYNLAISGNFKEAAPMYAALHDVFHWDSKKEFIQAIKLGMDHVGRYGGPTRLPRLPLPQHEQDQIHREMDVALAYFKNR
;
A
#
# COMPACT_ATOMS: atom_id res chain seq x y z
N MET A 1 8.04 -21.24 -2.72
CA MET A 1 7.41 -20.04 -3.31
C MET A 1 7.16 -19.08 -2.16
N THR A 2 7.53 -17.82 -2.29
CA THR A 2 7.20 -16.77 -1.33
C THR A 2 5.70 -16.45 -1.42
N ASN A 3 5.08 -16.03 -0.31
CA ASN A 3 3.68 -15.62 -0.30
C ASN A 3 3.47 -14.36 -1.18
N PRO A 4 2.29 -14.19 -1.81
CA PRO A 4 2.01 -13.04 -2.68
C PRO A 4 2.10 -11.65 -2.01
N TRP A 5 2.17 -11.61 -0.69
CA TRP A 5 2.27 -10.40 0.12
C TRP A 5 3.66 -10.14 0.71
N ASN A 6 4.66 -10.99 0.39
CA ASN A 6 6.03 -10.79 0.88
C ASN A 6 6.79 -9.80 0.00
N GLY A 7 7.73 -9.09 0.60
CA GLY A 7 8.58 -8.12 -0.09
C GLY A 7 7.98 -6.73 -0.20
N VAL A 8 8.46 -5.93 -1.14
CA VAL A 8 7.97 -4.58 -1.42
C VAL A 8 6.84 -4.65 -2.44
N LEU A 9 5.64 -4.27 -2.04
CA LEU A 9 4.49 -4.12 -2.92
C LEU A 9 4.13 -2.64 -3.00
N THR A 10 4.09 -2.10 -4.21
CA THR A 10 3.79 -0.69 -4.43
C THR A 10 2.28 -0.46 -4.41
N ALA A 11 1.79 0.34 -3.47
CA ALA A 11 0.43 0.88 -3.55
C ALA A 11 0.41 1.86 -4.74
N THR A 12 -0.22 1.47 -5.86
CA THR A 12 -0.11 2.24 -7.10
C THR A 12 -1.05 3.43 -7.15
N ALA A 13 -0.51 4.58 -7.60
CA ALA A 13 -1.32 5.74 -7.95
C ALA A 13 -2.12 5.48 -9.23
N THR A 14 -3.33 6.06 -9.33
CA THR A 14 -4.13 6.02 -10.57
C THR A 14 -3.74 7.18 -11.47
N PRO A 15 -3.24 6.93 -12.70
CA PRO A 15 -2.87 7.99 -13.63
C PRO A 15 -4.13 8.55 -14.32
N PHE A 16 -4.60 9.71 -13.87
CA PHE A 16 -5.67 10.42 -14.55
C PHE A 16 -5.11 11.34 -15.63
N LYS A 17 -5.75 11.37 -16.79
CA LYS A 17 -5.52 12.36 -17.85
C LYS A 17 -6.02 13.74 -17.41
N SER A 18 -5.76 14.77 -18.23
CA SER A 18 -6.23 16.13 -17.96
C SER A 18 -7.76 16.26 -17.91
N ASP A 19 -8.48 15.38 -18.63
CA ASP A 19 -9.94 15.28 -18.59
C ASP A 19 -10.47 14.41 -17.44
N LEU A 20 -9.58 13.95 -16.58
CA LEU A 20 -9.83 13.06 -15.44
C LEU A 20 -10.29 11.65 -15.81
N SER A 21 -10.23 11.24 -17.07
CA SER A 21 -10.31 9.82 -17.43
C SER A 21 -9.03 9.08 -17.04
N ILE A 22 -9.12 7.76 -16.80
CA ILE A 22 -7.92 6.96 -16.45
C ILE A 22 -7.10 6.68 -17.71
N ASP A 23 -5.80 6.84 -17.62
CA ASP A 23 -4.85 6.41 -18.63
C ASP A 23 -4.37 4.97 -18.33
N TYR A 24 -5.11 4.02 -18.85
CA TYR A 24 -4.83 2.59 -18.62
C TYR A 24 -3.51 2.14 -19.25
N ASP A 25 -3.10 2.78 -20.37
CA ASP A 25 -1.81 2.44 -21.02
C ASP A 25 -0.63 2.88 -20.15
N LYS A 26 -0.67 4.13 -19.64
CA LYS A 26 0.32 4.59 -18.67
C LYS A 26 0.31 3.78 -17.38
N TYR A 27 -0.86 3.30 -16.95
CA TYR A 27 -0.93 2.42 -15.79
C TYR A 27 -0.23 1.08 -16.04
N ALA A 28 -0.48 0.46 -17.19
CA ALA A 28 0.20 -0.79 -17.58
C ALA A 28 1.73 -0.59 -17.68
N GLU A 29 2.18 0.49 -18.32
CA GLU A 29 3.60 0.87 -18.38
C GLU A 29 4.20 1.05 -16.98
N HIS A 30 3.46 1.65 -16.06
CA HIS A 30 3.93 1.87 -14.69
C HIS A 30 4.08 0.55 -13.92
N VAL A 31 3.11 -0.38 -14.04
CA VAL A 31 3.18 -1.71 -13.42
C VAL A 31 4.39 -2.49 -13.94
N ALA A 32 4.62 -2.49 -15.25
CA ALA A 32 5.78 -3.13 -15.86
C ALA A 32 7.10 -2.50 -15.37
N TRP A 33 7.17 -1.17 -15.34
CA TRP A 33 8.34 -0.45 -14.86
C TRP A 33 8.67 -0.73 -13.39
N LEU A 34 7.67 -0.85 -12.52
CA LEU A 34 7.88 -1.23 -11.12
C LEU A 34 8.51 -2.63 -11.01
N ALA A 35 8.03 -3.57 -11.81
CA ALA A 35 8.60 -4.92 -11.86
C ALA A 35 10.05 -4.92 -12.37
N GLU A 36 10.34 -4.16 -13.42
CA GLU A 36 11.71 -3.97 -13.98
C GLU A 36 12.67 -3.35 -12.97
N ASN A 37 12.15 -2.54 -12.03
CA ASN A 37 12.95 -1.92 -10.96
C ASN A 37 12.97 -2.73 -9.67
N GLY A 38 12.53 -4.00 -9.73
CA GLY A 38 12.75 -5.01 -8.71
C GLY A 38 11.71 -5.05 -7.59
N THR A 39 10.64 -4.26 -7.62
CA THR A 39 9.55 -4.43 -6.66
C THR A 39 8.88 -5.81 -6.83
N HIS A 40 8.21 -6.30 -5.79
CA HIS A 40 7.69 -7.67 -5.79
C HIS A 40 6.21 -7.76 -6.21
N GLY A 41 5.54 -6.61 -6.28
CA GLY A 41 4.13 -6.56 -6.67
C GLY A 41 3.51 -5.17 -6.55
N VAL A 42 2.21 -5.11 -6.86
CA VAL A 42 1.41 -3.88 -6.84
C VAL A 42 0.09 -4.06 -6.10
N ILE A 43 -0.38 -2.96 -5.53
CA ILE A 43 -1.68 -2.86 -4.85
C ILE A 43 -2.55 -1.86 -5.63
N PRO A 44 -3.27 -2.26 -6.69
CA PRO A 44 -4.27 -1.41 -7.32
C PRO A 44 -5.47 -1.18 -6.39
N ASN A 45 -6.19 -0.09 -6.59
CA ASN A 45 -7.40 0.24 -5.82
C ASN A 45 -7.20 0.33 -4.30
N GLY A 46 -5.97 0.64 -3.84
CA GLY A 46 -5.74 1.09 -2.47
C GLY A 46 -6.15 2.55 -2.27
N SER A 47 -5.91 3.10 -1.07
CA SER A 47 -6.16 4.52 -0.76
C SER A 47 -5.39 5.44 -1.71
N LEU A 48 -4.11 5.13 -1.98
CA LEU A 48 -3.29 5.87 -2.95
C LEU A 48 -3.82 5.76 -4.38
N GLY A 49 -4.45 4.64 -4.74
CA GLY A 49 -5.13 4.45 -6.02
C GLY A 49 -6.49 5.18 -6.12
N GLU A 50 -6.83 6.00 -5.14
CA GLU A 50 -8.05 6.83 -5.14
C GLU A 50 -9.35 6.02 -5.35
N TYR A 51 -9.40 4.77 -4.83
CA TYR A 51 -10.53 3.85 -5.07
C TYR A 51 -11.90 4.47 -4.76
N GLN A 52 -11.95 5.45 -3.84
CA GLN A 52 -13.19 6.09 -3.40
C GLN A 52 -13.86 6.94 -4.48
N VAL A 53 -13.10 7.38 -5.48
CA VAL A 53 -13.59 8.24 -6.59
C VAL A 53 -13.61 7.53 -7.94
N LEU A 54 -13.35 6.21 -7.94
CA LEU A 54 -13.47 5.38 -9.13
C LEU A 54 -14.87 4.79 -9.25
N THR A 55 -15.39 4.72 -10.47
CA THR A 55 -16.59 3.92 -10.76
C THR A 55 -16.31 2.43 -10.62
N ALA A 56 -17.36 1.61 -10.57
CA ALA A 56 -17.23 0.17 -10.51
C ALA A 56 -16.45 -0.39 -11.71
N ASP A 57 -16.73 0.09 -12.92
CA ASP A 57 -16.05 -0.33 -14.14
C ASP A 57 -14.57 0.06 -14.13
N GLU A 58 -14.26 1.28 -13.68
CA GLU A 58 -12.88 1.74 -13.54
C GLU A 58 -12.11 0.89 -12.53
N ARG A 59 -12.70 0.58 -11.37
CA ARG A 59 -12.07 -0.29 -10.36
C ARG A 59 -11.79 -1.68 -10.91
N ALA A 60 -12.75 -2.29 -11.59
CA ALA A 60 -12.58 -3.60 -12.22
C ALA A 60 -11.44 -3.55 -13.24
N LYS A 61 -11.48 -2.55 -14.14
CA LYS A 61 -10.50 -2.40 -15.22
C LYS A 61 -9.08 -2.17 -14.71
N MET A 62 -8.90 -1.39 -13.63
CA MET A 62 -7.58 -1.17 -13.03
C MET A 62 -6.94 -2.48 -12.56
N VAL A 63 -7.71 -3.38 -11.96
CA VAL A 63 -7.19 -4.71 -11.54
C VAL A 63 -6.86 -5.58 -12.74
N GLU A 64 -7.72 -5.62 -13.76
CA GLU A 64 -7.49 -6.36 -15.00
C GLU A 64 -6.21 -5.90 -15.71
N VAL A 65 -6.01 -4.59 -15.82
CA VAL A 65 -4.80 -4.00 -16.42
C VAL A 65 -3.56 -4.35 -15.60
N ALA A 66 -3.63 -4.24 -14.27
CA ALA A 66 -2.51 -4.62 -13.40
C ALA A 66 -2.10 -6.09 -13.59
N VAL A 67 -3.09 -7.00 -13.61
CA VAL A 67 -2.83 -8.45 -13.81
C VAL A 67 -2.27 -8.71 -15.20
N ALA A 68 -2.79 -8.07 -16.23
CA ALA A 68 -2.31 -8.25 -17.62
C ALA A 68 -0.89 -7.69 -17.84
N ALA A 69 -0.52 -6.61 -17.16
CA ALA A 69 0.80 -5.98 -17.24
C ALA A 69 1.85 -6.64 -16.35
N ALA A 70 1.44 -7.38 -15.33
CA ALA A 70 2.33 -8.03 -14.39
C ALA A 70 3.12 -9.17 -15.07
N PRO A 71 4.47 -9.14 -15.05
CA PRO A 71 5.26 -10.27 -15.54
C PRO A 71 5.08 -11.51 -14.63
N LYS A 72 5.45 -12.67 -15.13
CA LYS A 72 5.36 -13.92 -14.36
C LYS A 72 6.11 -13.81 -13.03
N GLY A 73 5.41 -14.09 -11.94
CA GLY A 73 5.94 -14.04 -10.57
C GLY A 73 5.81 -12.69 -9.90
N PHE A 74 5.32 -11.67 -10.59
CA PHE A 74 5.02 -10.37 -10.00
C PHE A 74 3.60 -10.37 -9.41
N ASN A 75 3.45 -9.93 -8.17
CA ASN A 75 2.21 -10.09 -7.43
C ASN A 75 1.24 -8.93 -7.66
N VAL A 76 -0.05 -9.24 -7.81
CA VAL A 76 -1.12 -8.25 -7.83
C VAL A 76 -2.06 -8.53 -6.67
N VAL A 77 -2.20 -7.56 -5.76
CA VAL A 77 -2.99 -7.68 -4.52
C VAL A 77 -3.92 -6.48 -4.40
N PRO A 78 -5.08 -6.47 -5.06
CA PRO A 78 -5.95 -5.29 -5.11
C PRO A 78 -6.59 -4.97 -3.77
N GLY A 79 -6.82 -3.67 -3.53
CA GLY A 79 -7.69 -3.19 -2.48
C GLY A 79 -9.16 -3.48 -2.81
N VAL A 80 -9.87 -4.08 -1.85
CA VAL A 80 -11.28 -4.49 -2.00
C VAL A 80 -12.21 -3.77 -1.03
N ALA A 81 -11.77 -2.67 -0.46
CA ALA A 81 -12.57 -1.87 0.46
C ALA A 81 -13.86 -1.33 -0.20
N ALA A 82 -14.94 -1.37 0.54
CA ALA A 82 -16.23 -0.77 0.21
C ALA A 82 -16.99 -0.44 1.49
N TYR A 83 -18.08 0.32 1.41
CA TYR A 83 -18.89 0.66 2.58
C TYR A 83 -19.58 -0.56 3.21
N GLY A 84 -19.94 -1.56 2.41
CA GLY A 84 -20.62 -2.76 2.87
C GLY A 84 -19.82 -4.04 2.59
N ALA A 85 -19.93 -5.01 3.51
CA ALA A 85 -19.22 -6.28 3.41
C ALA A 85 -19.56 -7.09 2.14
N ALA A 86 -20.82 -7.06 1.70
CA ALA A 86 -21.24 -7.74 0.48
C ALA A 86 -20.61 -7.15 -0.79
N GLU A 87 -20.38 -5.84 -0.82
CA GLU A 87 -19.67 -5.19 -1.93
C GLU A 87 -18.17 -5.49 -1.90
N SER A 88 -17.55 -5.43 -0.71
CA SER A 88 -16.16 -5.86 -0.53
C SER A 88 -15.95 -7.31 -0.98
N ARG A 89 -16.91 -8.20 -0.69
CA ARG A 89 -16.87 -9.58 -1.16
C ARG A 89 -16.92 -9.67 -2.69
N LYS A 90 -17.78 -8.91 -3.37
CA LYS A 90 -17.83 -8.86 -4.85
C LYS A 90 -16.49 -8.44 -5.45
N TRP A 91 -15.81 -7.46 -4.84
CA TRP A 91 -14.48 -7.05 -5.28
C TRP A 91 -13.43 -8.14 -5.06
N ALA A 92 -13.53 -8.90 -3.97
CA ALA A 92 -12.66 -10.04 -3.72
C ALA A 92 -12.93 -11.19 -4.71
N GLU A 93 -14.20 -11.46 -5.05
CA GLU A 93 -14.61 -12.41 -6.09
C GLU A 93 -14.05 -12.01 -7.47
N HIS A 94 -14.15 -10.72 -7.82
CA HIS A 94 -13.56 -10.19 -9.06
C HIS A 94 -12.03 -10.36 -9.07
N ALA A 95 -11.35 -9.97 -7.99
CA ALA A 95 -9.91 -10.12 -7.86
C ALA A 95 -9.45 -11.58 -8.04
N GLN A 96 -10.12 -12.51 -7.39
CA GLN A 96 -9.84 -13.97 -7.55
C GLN A 96 -10.06 -14.42 -8.99
N LYS A 97 -11.16 -14.02 -9.62
CA LYS A 97 -11.51 -14.38 -11.00
C LYS A 97 -10.46 -13.92 -12.01
N VAL A 98 -9.87 -12.74 -11.82
CA VAL A 98 -8.86 -12.21 -12.75
C VAL A 98 -7.43 -12.65 -12.41
N GLY A 99 -7.23 -13.44 -11.34
CA GLY A 99 -5.95 -14.06 -11.03
C GLY A 99 -5.08 -13.33 -10.01
N ALA A 100 -5.66 -12.44 -9.18
CA ALA A 100 -4.96 -11.85 -8.05
C ALA A 100 -4.54 -12.92 -7.02
N GLY A 101 -3.37 -12.76 -6.42
CA GLY A 101 -2.83 -13.73 -5.45
C GLY A 101 -3.37 -13.59 -4.03
N ALA A 102 -3.82 -12.39 -3.66
CA ALA A 102 -4.43 -12.02 -2.38
C ALA A 102 -5.24 -10.73 -2.57
N VAL A 103 -5.94 -10.28 -1.52
CA VAL A 103 -6.62 -8.99 -1.49
C VAL A 103 -6.28 -8.22 -0.22
N MET A 104 -6.31 -6.89 -0.29
CA MET A 104 -6.15 -6.01 0.87
C MET A 104 -7.50 -5.41 1.27
N LEU A 105 -7.88 -5.58 2.54
CA LEU A 105 -9.20 -5.22 3.05
C LEU A 105 -9.10 -4.28 4.25
N LEU A 106 -9.67 -3.07 4.11
CA LEU A 106 -9.93 -2.16 5.23
C LEU A 106 -11.09 -2.68 6.10
N PRO A 107 -11.15 -2.33 7.40
CA PRO A 107 -12.38 -2.49 8.17
C PRO A 107 -13.50 -1.61 7.59
N PRO A 108 -14.77 -1.78 8.02
CA PRO A 108 -15.83 -0.86 7.68
C PRO A 108 -15.45 0.58 8.01
N ASN A 109 -15.62 1.52 7.09
CA ASN A 109 -15.11 2.89 7.21
C ASN A 109 -16.18 3.98 7.04
N ALA A 110 -17.46 3.60 6.92
CA ALA A 110 -18.58 4.54 6.85
C ALA A 110 -18.99 5.07 8.22
N TYR A 111 -18.67 4.34 9.29
CA TYR A 111 -18.97 4.65 10.68
C TYR A 111 -17.94 3.97 11.60
N ARG A 112 -18.00 4.27 12.91
CA ARG A 112 -17.14 3.60 13.89
C ARG A 112 -17.73 2.22 14.23
N ALA A 113 -17.28 1.22 13.49
CA ALA A 113 -17.71 -0.15 13.71
C ALA A 113 -17.16 -0.72 15.02
N SER A 114 -17.97 -1.53 15.69
CA SER A 114 -17.55 -2.33 16.84
C SER A 114 -16.66 -3.50 16.40
N ASP A 115 -15.94 -4.11 17.34
CA ASP A 115 -15.09 -5.28 17.07
C ASP A 115 -15.89 -6.44 16.43
N ASP A 116 -17.15 -6.63 16.85
CA ASP A 116 -18.03 -7.68 16.29
C ASP A 116 -18.45 -7.37 14.85
N GLU A 117 -18.74 -6.12 14.53
CA GLU A 117 -19.05 -5.69 13.16
C GLU A 117 -17.82 -5.80 12.25
N VAL A 118 -16.64 -5.43 12.74
CA VAL A 118 -15.39 -5.63 12.03
C VAL A 118 -15.18 -7.12 11.74
N LEU A 119 -15.34 -7.97 12.74
CA LEU A 119 -15.20 -9.41 12.56
C LEU A 119 -16.20 -9.98 11.55
N ALA A 120 -17.46 -9.54 11.61
CA ALA A 120 -18.50 -9.94 10.66
C ALA A 120 -18.14 -9.52 9.22
N HIS A 121 -17.56 -8.33 9.04
CA HIS A 121 -17.07 -7.84 7.75
C HIS A 121 -15.99 -8.76 7.17
N TYR A 122 -14.95 -9.09 7.95
CA TYR A 122 -13.89 -10.00 7.50
C TYR A 122 -14.42 -11.41 7.22
N LYS A 123 -15.32 -11.94 8.05
CA LYS A 123 -15.98 -13.24 7.82
C LYS A 123 -16.77 -13.28 6.50
N GLU A 124 -17.46 -12.20 6.16
CA GLU A 124 -18.23 -12.13 4.92
C GLU A 124 -17.32 -12.17 3.69
N VAL A 125 -16.24 -11.40 3.69
CA VAL A 125 -15.27 -11.37 2.58
C VAL A 125 -14.48 -12.68 2.48
N ALA A 126 -14.18 -13.31 3.61
CA ALA A 126 -13.45 -14.58 3.68
C ALA A 126 -14.19 -15.75 3.02
N LYS A 127 -15.51 -15.66 2.78
CA LYS A 127 -16.28 -16.67 2.02
C LYS A 127 -15.78 -16.90 0.62
N VAL A 128 -15.06 -15.94 0.03
CA VAL A 128 -14.45 -16.07 -1.30
C VAL A 128 -13.31 -17.09 -1.31
N GLY A 129 -12.61 -17.27 -0.18
CA GLY A 129 -11.50 -18.22 -0.07
C GLY A 129 -10.12 -17.65 -0.46
N ILE A 130 -10.05 -16.45 -1.06
CA ILE A 130 -8.79 -15.78 -1.37
C ILE A 130 -8.08 -15.30 -0.08
N PRO A 131 -6.74 -15.34 0.01
CA PRO A 131 -6.01 -14.75 1.14
C PRO A 131 -6.30 -13.26 1.31
N ILE A 132 -6.45 -12.81 2.57
CA ILE A 132 -6.78 -11.43 2.92
C ILE A 132 -5.63 -10.83 3.74
N ILE A 133 -5.14 -9.68 3.31
CA ILE A 133 -4.32 -8.78 4.11
C ILE A 133 -5.26 -7.81 4.80
N ALA A 134 -5.40 -7.90 6.13
CA ALA A 134 -6.12 -6.89 6.90
C ALA A 134 -5.34 -5.57 6.83
N TYR A 135 -6.03 -4.45 6.62
CA TYR A 135 -5.38 -3.15 6.55
C TYR A 135 -5.82 -2.26 7.71
N ASN A 136 -4.91 -2.01 8.63
CA ASN A 136 -5.14 -1.07 9.73
C ASN A 136 -4.70 0.34 9.34
N ASN A 137 -5.66 1.22 9.11
CA ASN A 137 -5.44 2.66 8.93
C ASN A 137 -6.47 3.43 9.77
N PRO A 138 -6.23 3.59 11.09
CA PRO A 138 -7.20 4.23 11.97
C PRO A 138 -7.36 5.73 11.72
N PHE A 139 -6.44 6.37 11.00
CA PHE A 139 -6.55 7.78 10.63
C PHE A 139 -7.71 8.02 9.66
N ASP A 140 -7.82 7.18 8.61
CA ASP A 140 -8.85 7.32 7.59
C ASP A 140 -10.15 6.61 7.98
N THR A 141 -10.06 5.38 8.49
CA THR A 141 -11.23 4.54 8.75
C THR A 141 -11.96 4.88 10.04
N LYS A 142 -11.28 5.54 11.00
CA LYS A 142 -11.78 5.77 12.36
C LYS A 142 -12.09 4.46 13.14
N VAL A 143 -11.63 3.33 12.59
CA VAL A 143 -11.68 2.00 13.20
C VAL A 143 -10.26 1.52 13.38
N ASP A 144 -9.90 1.12 14.57
CA ASP A 144 -8.57 0.66 14.92
C ASP A 144 -8.54 -0.87 15.07
N LEU A 145 -7.81 -1.55 14.20
CA LEU A 145 -7.52 -2.97 14.36
C LEU A 145 -6.45 -3.15 15.45
N THR A 146 -6.87 -3.02 16.71
CA THR A 146 -5.96 -3.21 17.85
C THR A 146 -5.31 -4.60 17.80
N PRO A 147 -4.12 -4.80 18.42
CA PRO A 147 -3.48 -6.13 18.46
C PRO A 147 -4.39 -7.24 19.02
N LYS A 148 -5.30 -6.92 19.93
CA LYS A 148 -6.30 -7.87 20.45
C LYS A 148 -7.36 -8.22 19.39
N LEU A 149 -7.84 -7.23 18.65
CA LEU A 149 -8.79 -7.46 17.57
C LEU A 149 -8.14 -8.23 16.42
N VAL A 150 -6.90 -7.92 16.08
CA VAL A 150 -6.10 -8.70 15.11
C VAL A 150 -5.99 -10.16 15.54
N ALA A 151 -5.71 -10.43 16.81
CA ALA A 151 -5.67 -11.81 17.34
C ALA A 151 -7.02 -12.51 17.23
N ARG A 152 -8.12 -11.81 17.52
CA ARG A 152 -9.48 -12.34 17.36
C ARG A 152 -9.80 -12.65 15.88
N ILE A 153 -9.49 -11.73 14.97
CA ILE A 153 -9.64 -11.95 13.53
C ILE A 153 -8.80 -13.15 13.07
N ALA A 154 -7.55 -13.22 13.54
CA ALA A 154 -6.66 -14.34 13.25
C ALA A 154 -7.27 -15.70 13.63
N ASN A 155 -7.88 -15.79 14.80
CA ASN A 155 -8.45 -17.04 15.30
C ASN A 155 -9.76 -17.43 14.60
N GLU A 156 -10.56 -16.45 14.21
CA GLU A 156 -11.92 -16.70 13.71
C GLU A 156 -12.03 -16.64 12.18
N VAL A 157 -11.01 -16.06 11.49
CA VAL A 157 -10.99 -15.90 10.03
C VAL A 157 -9.67 -16.43 9.46
N PRO A 158 -9.55 -17.73 9.18
CA PRO A 158 -8.29 -18.35 8.72
C PRO A 158 -7.70 -17.73 7.46
N ASN A 159 -8.53 -17.17 6.57
CA ASN A 159 -8.10 -16.52 5.33
C ASN A 159 -7.41 -15.16 5.55
N VAL A 160 -7.53 -14.55 6.73
CA VAL A 160 -6.71 -13.39 7.07
C VAL A 160 -5.33 -13.90 7.44
N VAL A 161 -4.36 -13.63 6.58
CA VAL A 161 -2.99 -14.18 6.61
C VAL A 161 -1.95 -13.18 7.06
N ALA A 162 -2.22 -11.89 6.84
CA ALA A 162 -1.31 -10.80 7.15
C ALA A 162 -2.08 -9.55 7.58
N ILE A 163 -1.36 -8.60 8.16
CA ILE A 163 -1.83 -7.25 8.43
C ILE A 163 -0.87 -6.22 7.85
N LYS A 164 -1.40 -5.25 7.08
CA LYS A 164 -0.73 -4.00 6.78
C LYS A 164 -0.98 -3.05 7.95
N GLU A 165 0.08 -2.70 8.68
CA GLU A 165 0.00 -1.82 9.86
C GLU A 165 0.39 -0.38 9.48
N PHE A 166 -0.56 0.55 9.59
CA PHE A 166 -0.40 1.96 9.24
C PHE A 166 -0.79 2.92 10.38
N SER A 167 -0.74 2.45 11.64
CA SER A 167 -1.05 3.33 12.77
C SER A 167 0.10 4.24 13.20
N GLY A 168 1.32 4.00 12.68
CA GLY A 168 2.54 4.69 13.13
C GLY A 168 3.05 4.24 14.51
N ASP A 169 2.32 3.37 15.23
CA ASP A 169 2.77 2.85 16.53
C ASP A 169 3.66 1.62 16.36
N VAL A 170 4.97 1.85 16.34
CA VAL A 170 5.99 0.81 16.17
C VAL A 170 5.96 -0.30 17.24
N ARG A 171 5.30 -0.08 18.38
CA ARG A 171 5.17 -1.08 19.45
C ARG A 171 4.20 -2.20 19.09
N ARG A 172 3.25 -1.93 18.19
CA ARG A 172 2.17 -2.87 17.84
C ARG A 172 2.67 -4.15 17.20
N ILE A 173 3.74 -4.09 16.41
CA ILE A 173 4.30 -5.29 15.77
C ILE A 173 4.65 -6.37 16.79
N TRP A 174 5.25 -5.99 17.92
CA TRP A 174 5.61 -6.93 19.00
C TRP A 174 4.38 -7.53 19.67
N GLN A 175 3.32 -6.73 19.84
CA GLN A 175 2.07 -7.19 20.42
C GLN A 175 1.33 -8.14 19.47
N ILE A 176 1.27 -7.81 18.18
CA ILE A 176 0.64 -8.65 17.15
C ILE A 176 1.37 -10.00 17.06
N LYS A 177 2.69 -9.99 16.95
CA LYS A 177 3.50 -11.23 16.91
C LYS A 177 3.29 -12.13 18.13
N LYS A 178 3.09 -11.53 19.30
CA LYS A 178 2.82 -12.29 20.54
C LYS A 178 1.39 -12.86 20.57
N LEU A 179 0.39 -12.07 20.15
CA LEU A 179 -1.03 -12.43 20.30
C LEU A 179 -1.58 -13.20 19.09
N ALA A 180 -1.00 -12.98 17.91
CA ALA A 180 -1.43 -13.56 16.63
C ALA A 180 -0.21 -14.07 15.83
N PRO A 181 0.57 -15.06 16.33
CA PRO A 181 1.85 -15.47 15.74
C PRO A 181 1.76 -16.00 14.30
N ARG A 182 0.57 -16.41 13.83
CA ARG A 182 0.36 -16.83 12.45
C ARG A 182 0.15 -15.66 11.47
N ILE A 183 -0.12 -14.46 11.98
CA ILE A 183 -0.33 -13.28 11.14
C ILE A 183 1.02 -12.66 10.79
N GLU A 184 1.28 -12.55 9.51
CA GLU A 184 2.44 -11.84 9.01
C GLU A 184 2.22 -10.33 9.11
N VAL A 185 3.25 -9.59 9.53
CA VAL A 185 3.15 -8.12 9.65
C VAL A 185 3.86 -7.46 8.49
N ILE A 186 3.12 -6.62 7.79
CA ILE A 186 3.57 -5.82 6.65
C ILE A 186 3.58 -4.35 7.09
N VAL A 187 4.68 -3.67 6.83
CA VAL A 187 4.77 -2.22 7.08
C VAL A 187 3.84 -1.49 6.13
N GLY A 188 3.06 -0.55 6.66
CA GLY A 188 2.14 0.26 5.87
C GLY A 188 2.59 1.69 5.65
N ALA A 189 3.25 2.30 6.64
CA ALA A 189 3.70 3.68 6.59
C ALA A 189 5.20 3.74 6.26
N ASP A 190 5.56 4.51 5.25
CA ASP A 190 6.92 4.57 4.74
C ASP A 190 7.90 5.17 5.76
N ASP A 191 7.44 6.14 6.54
CA ASP A 191 8.23 6.88 7.54
C ASP A 191 8.45 6.17 8.89
N VAL A 192 8.04 4.89 9.01
CA VAL A 192 8.39 4.00 10.15
C VAL A 192 8.92 2.65 9.67
N PHE A 193 9.33 2.58 8.39
CA PHE A 193 9.76 1.34 7.77
C PHE A 193 10.97 0.73 8.48
N LEU A 194 12.01 1.54 8.73
CA LEU A 194 13.26 1.02 9.29
C LEU A 194 13.06 0.51 10.72
N GLU A 195 12.29 1.22 11.54
CA GLU A 195 11.98 0.86 12.91
C GLU A 195 11.23 -0.48 12.98
N LEU A 196 10.20 -0.64 12.14
CA LEU A 196 9.41 -1.87 12.11
C LEU A 196 10.18 -3.05 11.53
N SER A 197 11.12 -2.81 10.61
CA SER A 197 11.94 -3.88 10.02
C SER A 197 12.81 -4.61 11.05
N THR A 198 13.20 -3.94 12.13
CA THR A 198 13.98 -4.54 13.24
C THR A 198 13.24 -5.66 13.95
N ALA A 199 11.91 -5.67 13.87
CA ALA A 199 11.08 -6.71 14.48
C ALA A 199 10.86 -7.93 13.56
N GLY A 200 11.42 -7.93 12.35
CA GLY A 200 11.25 -9.01 11.36
C GLY A 200 9.85 -8.96 10.71
N ILE A 201 9.72 -8.10 9.73
CA ILE A 201 8.53 -7.95 8.89
C ILE A 201 8.52 -8.97 7.75
N SER A 202 7.36 -9.25 7.16
CA SER A 202 7.24 -10.09 5.97
C SER A 202 7.23 -9.27 4.67
N GLY A 203 6.90 -7.97 4.76
CA GLY A 203 6.83 -7.10 3.59
C GLY A 203 6.63 -5.63 3.95
N TRP A 204 6.57 -4.83 2.90
CA TRP A 204 6.32 -3.40 2.95
C TRP A 204 5.36 -3.03 1.81
N ILE A 205 4.14 -2.58 2.14
CA ILE A 205 3.20 -2.03 1.17
C ILE A 205 3.35 -0.51 1.21
N ALA A 206 4.11 0.00 0.27
CA ALA A 206 4.69 1.32 0.26
C ALA A 206 4.07 2.26 -0.78
N GLY A 207 4.11 3.56 -0.52
CA GLY A 207 3.67 4.60 -1.45
C GLY A 207 4.79 5.10 -2.37
N PHE A 208 5.92 5.47 -1.82
CA PHE A 208 7.01 6.11 -2.57
C PHE A 208 7.77 5.24 -3.58
N PRO A 209 7.68 3.89 -3.60
CA PRO A 209 8.20 3.14 -4.73
C PRO A 209 7.55 3.51 -6.08
N ASN A 210 6.39 4.18 -6.10
CA ASN A 210 5.87 4.78 -7.34
C ASN A 210 6.85 5.76 -8.02
N ALA A 211 7.68 6.45 -7.23
CA ALA A 211 8.71 7.37 -7.71
C ALA A 211 10.13 6.82 -7.55
N LEU A 212 10.40 6.13 -6.44
CA LEU A 212 11.73 5.71 -5.99
C LEU A 212 11.81 4.18 -5.77
N PRO A 213 11.52 3.34 -6.78
CA PRO A 213 11.48 1.89 -6.58
C PRO A 213 12.85 1.28 -6.28
N LYS A 214 13.92 1.73 -6.94
CA LYS A 214 15.29 1.20 -6.73
C LYS A 214 15.80 1.54 -5.34
N GLU A 215 15.62 2.78 -4.94
CA GLU A 215 16.02 3.31 -3.63
C GLU A 215 15.27 2.57 -2.50
N SER A 216 13.97 2.37 -2.69
CA SER A 216 13.14 1.61 -1.74
C SER A 216 13.56 0.14 -1.67
N MET A 217 13.87 -0.48 -2.80
CA MET A 217 14.34 -1.87 -2.85
C MET A 217 15.71 -2.04 -2.19
N GLU A 218 16.62 -1.10 -2.40
CA GLU A 218 17.94 -1.14 -1.76
C GLU A 218 17.80 -1.00 -0.24
N LEU A 219 17.01 -0.03 0.23
CA LEU A 219 16.71 0.15 1.65
C LEU A 219 16.06 -1.12 2.24
N TYR A 220 15.06 -1.69 1.56
CA TYR A 220 14.39 -2.90 2.00
C TYR A 220 15.39 -4.06 2.16
N ASN A 221 16.23 -4.30 1.17
CA ASN A 221 17.21 -5.39 1.18
C ASN A 221 18.22 -5.25 2.32
N LEU A 222 18.71 -4.04 2.58
CA LEU A 222 19.59 -3.75 3.71
C LEU A 222 18.89 -4.03 5.05
N ALA A 223 17.66 -3.56 5.19
CA ALA A 223 16.90 -3.70 6.43
C ALA A 223 16.57 -5.17 6.75
N ILE A 224 16.06 -5.94 5.78
CA ILE A 224 15.71 -7.36 6.02
C ILE A 224 16.94 -8.26 6.22
N SER A 225 18.10 -7.87 5.70
CA SER A 225 19.37 -8.57 5.95
C SER A 225 20.01 -8.19 7.30
N GLY A 226 19.40 -7.26 8.06
CA GLY A 226 19.93 -6.78 9.34
C GLY A 226 21.07 -5.78 9.20
N ASN A 227 21.34 -5.26 8.00
CA ASN A 227 22.41 -4.28 7.76
C ASN A 227 21.94 -2.85 8.08
N PHE A 228 21.49 -2.64 9.32
CA PHE A 228 20.96 -1.36 9.79
C PHE A 228 21.97 -0.22 9.77
N LYS A 229 23.27 -0.53 9.89
CA LYS A 229 24.33 0.49 9.85
C LYS A 229 24.38 1.20 8.50
N GLU A 230 24.13 0.47 7.42
CA GLU A 230 24.08 1.03 6.06
C GLU A 230 22.67 1.54 5.70
N ALA A 231 21.63 0.89 6.21
CA ALA A 231 20.24 1.29 5.98
C ALA A 231 19.91 2.65 6.62
N ALA A 232 20.42 2.95 7.83
CA ALA A 232 20.05 4.14 8.57
C ALA A 232 20.38 5.46 7.87
N PRO A 233 21.60 5.70 7.31
CA PRO A 233 21.86 6.94 6.58
C PRO A 233 21.05 7.05 5.29
N MET A 234 20.75 5.94 4.61
CA MET A 234 19.88 5.91 3.44
C MET A 234 18.44 6.28 3.82
N TYR A 235 17.94 5.66 4.88
CA TYR A 235 16.60 5.98 5.40
C TYR A 235 16.48 7.43 5.84
N ALA A 236 17.50 7.98 6.51
CA ALA A 236 17.52 9.38 6.90
C ALA A 236 17.43 10.32 5.69
N ALA A 237 18.05 9.99 4.56
CA ALA A 237 17.95 10.77 3.34
C ALA A 237 16.57 10.69 2.66
N LEU A 238 15.84 9.58 2.85
CA LEU A 238 14.51 9.35 2.30
C LEU A 238 13.39 9.80 3.24
N HIS A 239 13.67 9.98 4.53
CA HIS A 239 12.65 10.11 5.57
C HIS A 239 11.71 11.30 5.36
N ASP A 240 12.22 12.47 4.97
CA ASP A 240 11.39 13.66 4.75
C ASP A 240 10.39 13.42 3.60
N VAL A 241 10.83 12.75 2.53
CA VAL A 241 9.97 12.33 1.42
C VAL A 241 8.96 11.28 1.88
N PHE A 242 9.41 10.25 2.62
CA PHE A 242 8.55 9.18 3.11
C PHE A 242 7.49 9.67 4.10
N HIS A 243 7.79 10.71 4.86
CA HIS A 243 6.83 11.30 5.80
C HIS A 243 5.59 11.88 5.11
N TRP A 244 5.65 12.20 3.82
CA TRP A 244 4.45 12.59 3.07
C TRP A 244 3.43 11.47 2.94
N ASP A 245 3.84 10.20 2.97
CA ASP A 245 2.92 9.06 2.96
C ASP A 245 1.99 9.04 4.19
N SER A 246 2.44 9.60 5.32
CA SER A 246 1.68 9.69 6.56
C SER A 246 0.81 10.97 6.67
N LYS A 247 0.84 11.86 5.68
CA LYS A 247 0.03 13.07 5.63
C LYS A 247 -1.26 12.87 4.83
N LYS A 248 -2.25 13.72 5.03
CA LYS A 248 -3.51 13.68 4.25
C LYS A 248 -3.30 13.98 2.76
N GLU A 249 -2.21 14.64 2.41
CA GLU A 249 -1.77 15.02 1.06
C GLU A 249 -0.97 13.91 0.35
N PHE A 250 -0.84 12.72 0.93
CA PHE A 250 0.03 11.64 0.45
C PHE A 250 -0.14 11.30 -1.05
N ILE A 251 -1.37 11.31 -1.56
CA ILE A 251 -1.64 10.99 -2.97
C ILE A 251 -1.01 12.04 -3.87
N GLN A 252 -1.26 13.32 -3.59
CA GLN A 252 -0.74 14.42 -4.36
C GLN A 252 0.79 14.48 -4.28
N ALA A 253 1.35 14.25 -3.08
CA ALA A 253 2.79 14.26 -2.85
C ALA A 253 3.50 13.15 -3.63
N ILE A 254 2.98 11.93 -3.59
CA ILE A 254 3.55 10.79 -4.32
C ILE A 254 3.43 11.00 -5.83
N LYS A 255 2.28 11.47 -6.34
CA LYS A 255 2.11 11.81 -7.75
C LYS A 255 3.09 12.90 -8.20
N LEU A 256 3.28 13.94 -7.39
CA LEU A 256 4.28 14.99 -7.67
C LEU A 256 5.71 14.42 -7.65
N GLY A 257 6.01 13.51 -6.74
CA GLY A 257 7.28 12.78 -6.72
C GLY A 257 7.49 11.94 -7.99
N MET A 258 6.44 11.31 -8.51
CA MET A 258 6.51 10.62 -9.81
C MET A 258 6.84 11.60 -10.95
N ASP A 259 6.14 12.74 -11.02
CA ASP A 259 6.43 13.77 -12.06
C ASP A 259 7.86 14.31 -11.92
N HIS A 260 8.37 14.48 -10.70
CA HIS A 260 9.74 14.95 -10.42
C HIS A 260 10.82 14.03 -11.01
N VAL A 261 10.58 12.72 -11.02
CA VAL A 261 11.52 11.74 -11.60
C VAL A 261 11.21 11.38 -13.05
N GLY A 262 10.35 12.16 -13.71
CA GLY A 262 9.99 11.95 -15.11
C GLY A 262 9.00 10.80 -15.35
N ARG A 263 8.30 10.34 -14.30
CA ARG A 263 7.19 9.42 -14.40
C ARG A 263 5.86 10.22 -14.37
N TYR A 264 4.81 9.64 -14.90
CA TYR A 264 3.51 10.34 -14.95
C TYR A 264 2.71 10.08 -13.66
N GLY A 265 2.61 11.08 -12.79
CA GLY A 265 1.72 11.10 -11.62
C GLY A 265 0.32 11.56 -11.97
N GLY A 266 0.25 12.69 -12.68
CA GLY A 266 -1.00 13.29 -13.14
C GLY A 266 -1.85 13.92 -12.04
N PRO A 267 -3.04 14.47 -12.38
CA PRO A 267 -3.94 15.10 -11.42
C PRO A 267 -4.60 14.08 -10.48
N THR A 268 -5.23 14.58 -9.41
CA THR A 268 -6.16 13.84 -8.56
C THR A 268 -7.60 14.18 -8.92
N ARG A 269 -8.58 13.30 -8.60
CA ARG A 269 -10.01 13.62 -8.71
C ARG A 269 -10.52 14.32 -7.46
N LEU A 270 -11.52 15.19 -7.64
CA LEU A 270 -12.24 15.80 -6.53
C LEU A 270 -12.79 14.72 -5.57
N PRO A 271 -12.82 15.00 -4.26
CA PRO A 271 -12.62 16.32 -3.63
C PRO A 271 -11.16 16.70 -3.34
N ARG A 272 -10.16 15.92 -3.79
CA ARG A 272 -8.74 16.27 -3.61
C ARG A 272 -8.37 17.42 -4.53
N LEU A 273 -7.86 18.50 -3.93
CA LEU A 273 -7.38 19.68 -4.63
C LEU A 273 -5.88 19.57 -4.92
N PRO A 274 -5.34 20.29 -5.91
CA PRO A 274 -3.90 20.41 -6.09
C PRO A 274 -3.22 20.94 -4.82
N LEU A 275 -1.96 20.52 -4.62
CA LEU A 275 -1.15 21.04 -3.50
C LEU A 275 -0.92 22.55 -3.65
N PRO A 276 -0.89 23.31 -2.54
CA PRO A 276 -0.40 24.67 -2.54
C PRO A 276 1.05 24.74 -3.03
N GLN A 277 1.44 25.85 -3.66
CA GLN A 277 2.78 25.99 -4.28
C GLN A 277 3.93 25.73 -3.27
N HIS A 278 3.79 26.21 -2.03
CA HIS A 278 4.83 26.03 -1.01
C HIS A 278 5.06 24.55 -0.63
N GLU A 279 3.99 23.71 -0.65
CA GLU A 279 4.11 22.27 -0.42
C GLU A 279 4.74 21.58 -1.64
N GLN A 280 4.37 21.99 -2.87
CA GLN A 280 5.02 21.50 -4.08
C GLN A 280 6.52 21.80 -4.08
N ASP A 281 6.90 23.04 -3.75
CA ASP A 281 8.30 23.46 -3.65
C ASP A 281 9.07 22.69 -2.56
N GLN A 282 8.39 22.37 -1.45
CA GLN A 282 8.96 21.55 -0.39
C GLN A 282 9.23 20.12 -0.87
N ILE A 283 8.25 19.47 -1.48
CA ILE A 283 8.38 18.12 -2.00
C ILE A 283 9.52 18.03 -3.03
N HIS A 284 9.60 19.01 -3.93
CA HIS A 284 10.69 19.04 -4.92
C HIS A 284 12.06 19.14 -4.25
N ARG A 285 12.24 20.00 -3.25
CA ARG A 285 13.50 20.10 -2.51
C ARG A 285 13.86 18.82 -1.77
N GLU A 286 12.88 18.19 -1.12
CA GLU A 286 13.10 16.92 -0.39
C GLU A 286 13.44 15.77 -1.34
N MET A 287 12.78 15.71 -2.51
CA MET A 287 13.12 14.75 -3.57
C MET A 287 14.55 14.98 -4.11
N ASP A 288 14.96 16.24 -4.32
CA ASP A 288 16.33 16.57 -4.76
C ASP A 288 17.37 16.12 -3.73
N VAL A 289 17.12 16.33 -2.43
CA VAL A 289 18.00 15.90 -1.34
C VAL A 289 18.10 14.36 -1.32
N ALA A 290 16.97 13.67 -1.39
CA ALA A 290 16.94 12.22 -1.43
C ALA A 290 17.73 11.67 -2.64
N LEU A 291 17.46 12.16 -3.85
CA LEU A 291 18.13 11.73 -5.07
C LEU A 291 19.62 12.07 -5.08
N ALA A 292 20.03 13.20 -4.49
CA ALA A 292 21.45 13.58 -4.38
C ALA A 292 22.24 12.58 -3.53
N TYR A 293 21.64 12.04 -2.47
CA TYR A 293 22.26 10.98 -1.65
C TYR A 293 22.65 9.77 -2.51
N PHE A 294 21.76 9.30 -3.38
CA PHE A 294 22.01 8.11 -4.21
C PHE A 294 22.96 8.39 -5.38
N LYS A 295 23.02 9.62 -5.91
CA LYS A 295 23.95 10.00 -6.97
C LYS A 295 25.40 10.10 -6.49
N ASN A 296 25.62 10.40 -5.22
CA ASN A 296 26.96 10.62 -4.64
C ASN A 296 27.52 9.35 -3.98
N ARG A 297 26.88 8.23 -4.16
CA ARG A 297 27.22 6.92 -3.60
C ARG A 297 27.68 5.94 -4.68
#